data_6fe2084c24d5d69bc997060f997e9897
#
_entry.id   6fe2084c24d5d69bc997060f997e9897
#
_cell.length_a   1.000
_cell.length_b   1.000
_cell.length_c   1.000
_cell.angle_alpha   90.00
_cell.angle_beta   90.00
_cell.angle_gamma   90.00
#
_symmetry.space_group_name_H-M   'P 1'
#
loop_
_entity.id
_entity.type
_entity.pdbx_description
1 polymer ?
#
loop_
_entity_poly.entity_id
_entity_poly.type
_entity_poly.pdbx_seq_one_letter_code
_entity_poly.pdbx_strand_id
1 'polypeptide(L)'
;MAEILTIGDRDVFLVVDLQNDFCPGGNLAVPRGNEVVPAINWLATKFQHVVLTQDWHPRGHQSFASSHGKQHFETINVSYGTQILWPDHCVQHTAGAAFHDELHIPHAELVLRKGYHREIDSYSAFYENDRKTATGLSGYLRERGFTRVFVAGLAFDFCVRYSAEDAQR
;
A
#
# COMPACT_ATOMS: atom_id res chain seq x y z
N MET A 1 31.41 12.28 5.25
CA MET A 1 30.74 11.80 6.49
C MET A 1 29.31 11.50 6.12
N ALA A 2 28.78 10.31 6.43
CA ALA A 2 27.37 10.05 6.22
C ALA A 2 26.56 10.96 7.17
N GLU A 3 25.60 11.67 6.62
CA GLU A 3 24.69 12.50 7.40
C GLU A 3 23.82 11.57 8.27
N ILE A 4 23.88 11.74 9.58
CA ILE A 4 23.04 10.94 10.48
C ILE A 4 21.62 11.46 10.38
N LEU A 5 20.73 10.69 9.80
CA LEU A 5 19.32 11.03 9.71
C LEU A 5 18.67 10.90 11.09
N THR A 6 18.24 12.04 11.66
CA THR A 6 17.50 12.06 12.92
C THR A 6 16.00 12.03 12.63
N ILE A 7 15.29 11.10 13.26
CA ILE A 7 13.83 11.01 13.21
C ILE A 7 13.25 11.92 14.29
N GLY A 8 12.29 12.77 13.92
CA GLY A 8 11.63 13.74 14.81
C GLY A 8 10.11 13.56 14.86
N ASP A 9 9.48 14.39 15.66
CA ASP A 9 8.03 14.38 15.95
C ASP A 9 7.13 14.84 14.80
N ARG A 10 7.71 15.31 13.69
CA ARG A 10 6.98 15.62 12.43
C ARG A 10 7.27 14.62 11.30
N ASP A 11 7.89 13.51 11.65
CA ASP A 11 8.15 12.41 10.74
C ASP A 11 7.10 11.32 10.89
N VAL A 12 6.62 10.77 9.80
CA VAL A 12 5.69 9.66 9.79
C VAL A 12 6.26 8.48 9.02
N PHE A 13 6.09 7.29 9.55
CA PHE A 13 6.42 6.05 8.87
C PHE A 13 5.19 5.46 8.21
N LEU A 14 5.19 5.43 6.88
CA LEU A 14 4.15 4.84 6.05
C LEU A 14 4.53 3.40 5.71
N VAL A 15 3.84 2.45 6.33
CA VAL A 15 3.99 1.02 6.08
C VAL A 15 2.96 0.58 5.06
N VAL A 16 3.44 0.19 3.87
CA VAL A 16 2.61 -0.06 2.70
C VAL A 16 2.29 -1.54 2.57
N ASP A 17 1.01 -1.87 2.64
CA ASP A 17 0.38 -3.13 2.21
C ASP A 17 1.08 -4.42 2.67
N LEU A 18 1.50 -4.52 3.94
CA LEU A 18 2.03 -5.76 4.51
C LEU A 18 0.91 -6.76 4.81
N GLN A 19 0.31 -7.28 3.75
CA GLN A 19 -0.85 -8.17 3.76
C GLN A 19 -0.47 -9.60 3.32
N ASN A 20 -1.27 -10.57 3.74
CA ASN A 20 -1.01 -11.99 3.46
C ASN A 20 -0.93 -12.29 1.96
N ASP A 21 -1.77 -11.66 1.13
CA ASP A 21 -1.76 -11.90 -0.31
C ASP A 21 -0.48 -11.44 -1.02
N PHE A 22 0.27 -10.50 -0.43
CA PHE A 22 1.56 -10.06 -0.94
C PHE A 22 2.76 -10.82 -0.36
N CYS A 23 2.53 -11.75 0.57
CA CYS A 23 3.56 -12.59 1.16
C CYS A 23 3.53 -14.02 0.58
N PRO A 24 4.59 -14.83 0.74
CA PRO A 24 4.62 -16.20 0.25
C PRO A 24 3.41 -17.01 0.68
N GLY A 25 2.74 -17.63 -0.30
CA GLY A 25 1.48 -18.35 -0.10
C GLY A 25 0.22 -17.54 -0.41
N GLY A 26 0.33 -16.23 -0.60
CA GLY A 26 -0.76 -15.36 -1.02
C GLY A 26 -0.98 -15.34 -2.54
N ASN A 27 -2.10 -14.74 -2.95
CA ASN A 27 -2.55 -14.78 -4.35
C ASN A 27 -1.71 -13.90 -5.30
N LEU A 28 -1.05 -12.87 -4.79
CA LEU A 28 -0.15 -11.98 -5.53
C LEU A 28 1.19 -11.85 -4.81
N ALA A 29 1.77 -13.00 -4.44
CA ALA A 29 2.95 -13.06 -3.59
C ALA A 29 4.17 -12.40 -4.22
N VAL A 30 4.79 -11.50 -3.49
CA VAL A 30 6.14 -11.01 -3.75
C VAL A 30 7.14 -12.06 -3.25
N PRO A 31 8.10 -12.51 -4.08
CA PRO A 31 9.13 -13.45 -3.63
C PRO A 31 9.84 -12.92 -2.38
N ARG A 32 9.85 -13.71 -1.31
CA ARG A 32 10.45 -13.36 -0.01
C ARG A 32 9.84 -12.10 0.64
N GLY A 33 8.60 -11.73 0.27
CA GLY A 33 7.95 -10.51 0.76
C GLY A 33 7.82 -10.46 2.30
N ASN A 34 7.63 -11.60 2.95
CA ASN A 34 7.57 -11.69 4.42
C ASN A 34 8.88 -11.33 5.14
N GLU A 35 10.02 -11.36 4.44
CA GLU A 35 11.32 -11.05 5.06
C GLU A 35 11.47 -9.56 5.44
N VAL A 36 10.62 -8.68 4.90
CA VAL A 36 10.63 -7.27 5.29
C VAL A 36 9.91 -7.01 6.63
N VAL A 37 9.06 -7.93 7.08
CA VAL A 37 8.23 -7.74 8.29
C VAL A 37 9.06 -7.50 9.54
N PRO A 38 10.09 -8.30 9.88
CA PRO A 38 10.93 -8.04 11.07
C PRO A 38 11.63 -6.68 11.02
N ALA A 39 12.13 -6.29 9.84
CA ALA A 39 12.80 -5.00 9.66
C ALA A 39 11.82 -3.83 9.85
N ILE A 40 10.60 -3.94 9.31
CA ILE A 40 9.56 -2.92 9.45
C ILE A 40 9.07 -2.83 10.90
N ASN A 41 8.87 -3.95 11.59
CA ASN A 41 8.53 -3.94 13.00
C ASN A 41 9.61 -3.21 13.83
N TRP A 42 10.88 -3.48 13.55
CA TRP A 42 11.99 -2.80 14.22
C TRP A 42 12.03 -1.31 13.87
N LEU A 43 11.90 -0.95 12.59
CA LEU A 43 11.89 0.45 12.16
C LEU A 43 10.73 1.22 12.80
N ALA A 44 9.55 0.64 12.85
CA ALA A 44 8.36 1.26 13.44
C ALA A 44 8.61 1.71 14.90
N THR A 45 9.44 0.99 15.67
CA THR A 45 9.79 1.40 17.05
C THR A 45 10.60 2.69 17.12
N LYS A 46 11.12 3.19 16.00
CA LYS A 46 11.90 4.44 15.94
C LYS A 46 11.01 5.65 15.63
N PHE A 47 9.79 5.42 15.19
CA PHE A 47 8.85 6.48 14.83
C PHE A 47 7.76 6.61 15.89
N GLN A 48 7.46 7.85 16.24
CA GLN A 48 6.32 8.17 17.08
C GLN A 48 5.02 7.99 16.32
N HIS A 49 5.02 8.28 15.01
CA HIS A 49 3.85 8.30 14.14
C HIS A 49 4.00 7.25 13.04
N VAL A 50 3.05 6.32 13.00
CA VAL A 50 3.01 5.25 11.99
C VAL A 50 1.62 5.16 11.37
N VAL A 51 1.60 5.10 10.04
CA VAL A 51 0.40 4.87 9.23
C VAL A 51 0.58 3.57 8.46
N LEU A 52 -0.44 2.71 8.48
CA LEU A 52 -0.48 1.50 7.67
C LEU A 52 -1.40 1.73 6.46
N THR A 53 -1.04 1.20 5.29
CA THR A 53 -2.00 1.06 4.20
C THR A 53 -2.46 -0.37 4.05
N GLN A 54 -3.66 -0.53 3.52
CA GLN A 54 -4.27 -1.82 3.26
C GLN A 54 -4.98 -1.77 1.92
N ASP A 55 -4.51 -2.57 0.97
CA ASP A 55 -5.22 -2.82 -0.27
C ASP A 55 -6.53 -3.55 0.04
N TRP A 56 -7.67 -3.07 -0.50
CA TRP A 56 -8.98 -3.48 0.00
C TRP A 56 -10.02 -3.58 -1.12
N HIS A 57 -9.79 -4.52 -2.05
CA HIS A 57 -10.59 -4.64 -3.26
C HIS A 57 -11.95 -5.31 -3.04
N PRO A 58 -13.05 -4.75 -3.55
CA PRO A 58 -14.31 -5.47 -3.60
C PRO A 58 -14.22 -6.65 -4.57
N ARG A 59 -15.03 -7.68 -4.35
CA ARG A 59 -15.14 -8.79 -5.30
C ARG A 59 -15.51 -8.28 -6.70
N GLY A 60 -14.87 -8.82 -7.73
CA GLY A 60 -15.07 -8.38 -9.12
C GLY A 60 -14.51 -6.99 -9.40
N HIS A 61 -13.41 -6.63 -8.72
CA HIS A 61 -12.70 -5.38 -8.97
C HIS A 61 -12.16 -5.31 -10.40
N GLN A 62 -12.14 -4.11 -10.99
CA GLN A 62 -11.73 -3.88 -12.39
C GLN A 62 -10.28 -4.30 -12.68
N SER A 63 -9.41 -4.29 -11.70
CA SER A 63 -8.02 -4.73 -11.88
C SER A 63 -7.84 -6.26 -11.88
N PHE A 64 -8.88 -7.05 -11.61
CA PHE A 64 -8.77 -8.49 -11.59
C PHE A 64 -8.92 -9.11 -12.97
N ALA A 65 -8.03 -10.03 -13.35
CA ALA A 65 -8.11 -10.76 -14.59
C ALA A 65 -9.41 -11.58 -14.71
N SER A 66 -9.88 -12.13 -13.60
CA SER A 66 -11.14 -12.87 -13.49
C SER A 66 -12.36 -12.03 -13.89
N SER A 67 -12.35 -10.73 -13.62
CA SER A 67 -13.43 -9.80 -13.98
C SER A 67 -13.59 -9.61 -15.49
N HIS A 68 -12.58 -9.99 -16.27
CA HIS A 68 -12.53 -9.80 -17.73
C HIS A 68 -12.39 -11.12 -18.50
N GLY A 69 -12.33 -12.26 -17.83
CA GLY A 69 -12.07 -13.57 -18.46
C GLY A 69 -10.70 -13.62 -19.15
N LYS A 70 -9.71 -12.91 -18.62
CA LYS A 70 -8.36 -12.78 -19.16
C LYS A 70 -7.32 -13.48 -18.31
N GLN A 71 -6.08 -13.55 -18.82
CA GLN A 71 -4.95 -14.08 -18.08
C GLN A 71 -4.34 -13.02 -17.16
N HIS A 72 -3.72 -13.46 -16.08
CA HIS A 72 -2.96 -12.58 -15.19
C HIS A 72 -1.87 -11.85 -15.97
N PHE A 73 -1.63 -10.59 -15.62
CA PHE A 73 -0.62 -9.70 -16.21
C PHE A 73 -0.91 -9.23 -17.64
N GLU A 74 -2.01 -9.63 -18.26
CA GLU A 74 -2.50 -8.95 -19.44
C GLU A 74 -2.90 -7.51 -19.12
N THR A 75 -3.09 -6.69 -20.15
CA THR A 75 -3.52 -5.31 -19.99
C THR A 75 -4.86 -5.05 -20.68
N ILE A 76 -5.59 -4.08 -20.15
CA ILE A 76 -6.79 -3.51 -20.77
C ILE A 76 -6.70 -1.99 -20.75
N ASN A 77 -7.47 -1.35 -21.63
CA ASN A 77 -7.68 0.09 -21.58
C ASN A 77 -8.92 0.40 -20.76
N VAL A 78 -8.77 1.26 -19.78
CA VAL A 78 -9.83 1.75 -18.91
C VAL A 78 -9.91 3.28 -18.97
N SER A 79 -10.86 3.89 -18.28
CA SER A 79 -11.10 5.35 -18.35
C SER A 79 -9.89 6.22 -17.96
N TYR A 80 -8.99 5.68 -17.14
CA TYR A 80 -7.81 6.38 -16.65
C TYR A 80 -6.48 5.91 -17.31
N GLY A 81 -6.53 5.07 -18.33
CA GLY A 81 -5.35 4.61 -19.07
C GLY A 81 -5.24 3.11 -19.18
N THR A 82 -4.02 2.60 -19.24
CA THR A 82 -3.76 1.15 -19.31
C THR A 82 -3.73 0.55 -17.91
N GLN A 83 -4.54 -0.50 -17.69
CA GLN A 83 -4.61 -1.25 -16.45
C GLN A 83 -3.98 -2.64 -16.64
N ILE A 84 -3.05 -3.01 -15.77
CA ILE A 84 -2.55 -4.38 -15.65
C ILE A 84 -3.58 -5.21 -14.90
N LEU A 85 -3.84 -6.42 -15.38
CA LEU A 85 -4.79 -7.35 -14.77
C LEU A 85 -4.07 -8.30 -13.81
N TRP A 86 -4.44 -8.23 -12.56
CA TRP A 86 -3.87 -9.00 -11.47
C TRP A 86 -4.68 -10.26 -11.16
N PRO A 87 -4.08 -11.27 -10.50
CA PRO A 87 -4.85 -12.26 -9.74
C PRO A 87 -5.79 -11.57 -8.76
N ASP A 88 -6.89 -12.20 -8.40
CA ASP A 88 -7.76 -11.70 -7.33
C ASP A 88 -6.98 -11.71 -6.02
N HIS A 89 -6.72 -10.55 -5.47
CA HIS A 89 -5.91 -10.37 -4.26
C HIS A 89 -6.54 -9.32 -3.35
N CYS A 90 -6.16 -9.34 -2.09
CA CYS A 90 -6.61 -8.39 -1.06
C CYS A 90 -8.12 -8.12 -1.10
N VAL A 91 -8.90 -9.18 -1.39
CA VAL A 91 -10.35 -9.10 -1.46
C VAL A 91 -10.90 -8.81 -0.07
N GLN A 92 -11.77 -7.82 0.02
CA GLN A 92 -12.39 -7.36 1.28
C GLN A 92 -12.88 -8.54 2.14
N HIS A 93 -12.58 -8.50 3.43
CA HIS A 93 -12.99 -9.49 4.42
C HIS A 93 -12.42 -10.90 4.24
N THR A 94 -11.38 -11.07 3.43
CA THR A 94 -10.65 -12.35 3.31
C THR A 94 -9.38 -12.36 4.16
N ALA A 95 -8.86 -13.56 4.44
CA ALA A 95 -7.57 -13.72 5.09
C ALA A 95 -6.42 -13.11 4.26
N GLY A 96 -6.52 -13.14 2.92
CA GLY A 96 -5.53 -12.54 2.02
C GLY A 96 -5.40 -11.03 2.20
N ALA A 97 -6.53 -10.35 2.44
CA ALA A 97 -6.56 -8.91 2.70
C ALA A 97 -6.13 -8.53 4.14
N ALA A 98 -6.03 -9.48 5.06
CA ALA A 98 -5.54 -9.21 6.41
C ALA A 98 -4.05 -8.85 6.37
N PHE A 99 -3.60 -8.07 7.35
CA PHE A 99 -2.18 -7.86 7.56
C PHE A 99 -1.47 -9.17 7.89
N HIS A 100 -0.19 -9.24 7.59
CA HIS A 100 0.65 -10.39 7.92
C HIS A 100 0.65 -10.63 9.43
N ASP A 101 0.51 -11.89 9.86
CA ASP A 101 0.32 -12.24 11.29
C ASP A 101 1.48 -11.79 12.17
N GLU A 102 2.70 -11.70 11.62
CA GLU A 102 3.88 -11.23 12.34
C GLU A 102 4.05 -9.71 12.33
N LEU A 103 3.18 -8.95 11.64
CA LEU A 103 3.22 -7.50 11.68
C LEU A 103 2.72 -7.02 13.05
N HIS A 104 3.60 -6.37 13.80
CA HIS A 104 3.31 -5.90 15.14
C HIS A 104 3.66 -4.43 15.33
N ILE A 105 2.70 -3.55 15.08
CA ILE A 105 2.83 -2.09 15.23
C ILE A 105 1.62 -1.56 16.01
N PRO A 106 1.55 -1.83 17.32
CA PRO A 106 0.38 -1.51 18.14
C PRO A 106 0.11 -0.01 18.29
N HIS A 107 1.10 0.84 17.97
CA HIS A 107 0.99 2.30 18.04
C HIS A 107 0.67 2.93 16.67
N ALA A 108 0.31 2.14 15.66
CA ALA A 108 -0.14 2.70 14.40
C ALA A 108 -1.40 3.56 14.60
N GLU A 109 -1.37 4.80 14.11
CA GLU A 109 -2.43 5.79 14.35
C GLU A 109 -3.56 5.70 13.33
N LEU A 110 -3.25 5.22 12.11
CA LEU A 110 -4.19 5.15 11.01
C LEU A 110 -3.96 3.88 10.20
N VAL A 111 -5.05 3.22 9.82
CA VAL A 111 -5.09 2.23 8.75
C VAL A 111 -5.87 2.82 7.59
N LEU A 112 -5.16 3.14 6.51
CA LEU A 112 -5.74 3.69 5.30
C LEU A 112 -6.05 2.55 4.31
N ARG A 113 -7.31 2.35 3.99
CA ARG A 113 -7.72 1.41 2.95
C ARG A 113 -7.74 2.10 1.60
N LYS A 114 -7.15 1.46 0.59
CA LYS A 114 -7.12 1.92 -0.80
C LYS A 114 -7.63 0.87 -1.75
N GLY A 115 -7.93 1.23 -3.01
CA GLY A 115 -8.44 0.29 -4.01
C GLY A 115 -9.82 -0.28 -3.70
N TYR A 116 -10.64 0.43 -2.92
CA TYR A 116 -11.98 -0.02 -2.57
C TYR A 116 -13.06 0.42 -3.59
N HIS A 117 -12.74 1.30 -4.51
CA HIS A 117 -13.61 1.64 -5.61
C HIS A 117 -13.52 0.57 -6.71
N ARG A 118 -14.63 -0.07 -7.02
CA ARG A 118 -14.67 -1.20 -7.98
C ARG A 118 -14.02 -0.88 -9.32
N GLU A 119 -14.19 0.35 -9.81
CA GLU A 119 -13.84 0.78 -11.16
C GLU A 119 -12.46 1.46 -11.25
N ILE A 120 -11.76 1.63 -10.15
CA ILE A 120 -10.47 2.33 -10.12
C ILE A 120 -9.51 1.56 -9.23
N ASP A 121 -8.36 1.20 -9.80
CA ASP A 121 -7.27 0.59 -9.04
C ASP A 121 -6.45 1.64 -8.28
N SER A 122 -5.67 1.23 -7.29
CA SER A 122 -4.94 2.14 -6.42
C SER A 122 -3.58 1.58 -6.05
N TYR A 123 -2.53 2.06 -6.70
CA TYR A 123 -1.16 1.72 -6.30
C TYR A 123 -0.66 2.66 -5.20
N SER A 124 -0.83 3.96 -5.37
CA SER A 124 -0.38 4.95 -4.40
C SER A 124 -1.25 5.01 -3.16
N ALA A 125 -0.62 5.27 -2.00
CA ALA A 125 -1.32 5.62 -0.78
C ALA A 125 -1.97 7.01 -0.81
N PHE A 126 -1.70 7.84 -1.82
CA PHE A 126 -2.16 9.24 -1.90
C PHE A 126 -3.30 9.45 -2.89
N TYR A 127 -3.21 8.79 -4.05
CA TYR A 127 -4.20 8.89 -5.13
C TYR A 127 -4.46 7.52 -5.73
N GLU A 128 -5.69 7.30 -6.17
CA GLU A 128 -6.01 6.15 -7.01
C GLU A 128 -5.42 6.33 -8.42
N ASN A 129 -5.43 5.28 -9.25
CA ASN A 129 -4.74 5.28 -10.53
C ASN A 129 -5.30 6.28 -11.55
N ASP A 130 -6.50 6.81 -11.33
CA ASP A 130 -7.08 7.92 -12.11
C ASP A 130 -6.38 9.26 -11.87
N ARG A 131 -5.51 9.37 -10.88
CA ARG A 131 -4.76 10.58 -10.49
C ARG A 131 -5.65 11.76 -10.06
N LYS A 132 -6.91 11.50 -9.74
CA LYS A 132 -7.92 12.50 -9.33
C LYS A 132 -8.54 12.15 -7.99
N THR A 133 -8.82 10.87 -7.79
CA THR A 133 -9.44 10.37 -6.56
C THR A 133 -8.39 10.29 -5.46
N ALA A 134 -8.46 11.24 -4.52
CA ALA A 134 -7.57 11.25 -3.37
C ALA A 134 -8.01 10.23 -2.33
N THR A 135 -7.05 9.55 -1.70
CA THR A 135 -7.32 8.61 -0.59
C THR A 135 -7.64 9.32 0.73
N GLY A 136 -7.26 10.58 0.85
CA GLY A 136 -7.34 11.36 2.09
C GLY A 136 -6.03 11.43 2.88
N LEU A 137 -5.01 10.65 2.53
CA LEU A 137 -3.74 10.62 3.27
C LEU A 137 -3.07 12.00 3.31
N SER A 138 -3.03 12.72 2.18
CA SER A 138 -2.43 14.07 2.14
C SER A 138 -3.11 15.05 3.10
N GLY A 139 -4.43 14.95 3.25
CA GLY A 139 -5.20 15.75 4.23
C GLY A 139 -4.79 15.41 5.65
N TYR A 140 -4.79 14.13 5.99
CA TYR A 140 -4.37 13.64 7.30
C TYR A 140 -2.96 14.11 7.66
N LEU A 141 -1.99 13.95 6.75
CA LEU A 141 -0.60 14.35 7.01
C LEU A 141 -0.46 15.85 7.26
N ARG A 142 -1.13 16.67 6.44
CA ARG A 142 -1.11 18.14 6.59
C ARG A 142 -1.78 18.61 7.87
N GLU A 143 -2.95 18.08 8.21
CA GLU A 143 -3.68 18.47 9.42
C GLU A 143 -2.92 18.08 10.70
N ARG A 144 -2.15 17.01 10.65
CA ARG A 144 -1.27 16.57 11.74
C ARG A 144 0.08 17.31 11.76
N GLY A 145 0.40 18.11 10.74
CA GLY A 145 1.64 18.87 10.65
C GLY A 145 2.87 18.04 10.32
N PHE A 146 2.68 16.86 9.73
CA PHE A 146 3.80 16.03 9.27
C PHE A 146 4.48 16.66 8.04
N THR A 147 5.81 16.63 8.02
CA THR A 147 6.63 17.26 6.98
C THR A 147 7.52 16.30 6.22
N ARG A 148 7.70 15.08 6.75
CA ARG A 148 8.55 14.08 6.13
C ARG A 148 7.92 12.69 6.27
N VAL A 149 7.88 11.95 5.16
CA VAL A 149 7.31 10.60 5.09
C VAL A 149 8.42 9.61 4.78
N PHE A 150 8.54 8.58 5.60
CA PHE A 150 9.40 7.42 5.34
C PHE A 150 8.51 6.29 4.86
N VAL A 151 8.83 5.67 3.74
CA VAL A 151 7.99 4.67 3.10
C VAL A 151 8.69 3.33 3.04
N ALA A 152 8.04 2.27 3.50
CA ALA A 152 8.50 0.89 3.33
C ALA A 152 7.31 -0.05 3.23
N GLY A 153 7.49 -1.24 2.67
CA GLY A 153 6.42 -2.23 2.51
C GLY A 153 6.49 -3.00 1.21
N LEU A 154 5.34 -3.38 0.69
CA LEU A 154 5.15 -4.18 -0.53
C LEU A 154 4.15 -3.52 -1.50
N ALA A 155 4.23 -3.76 -2.86
CA ALA A 155 5.45 -4.23 -3.49
C ALA A 155 6.31 -3.02 -3.87
N PHE A 156 7.63 -3.18 -3.88
CA PHE A 156 8.58 -2.05 -4.06
C PHE A 156 8.35 -1.30 -5.38
N ASP A 157 8.13 -2.01 -6.46
CA ASP A 157 7.98 -1.49 -7.83
C ASP A 157 6.57 -0.93 -8.13
N PHE A 158 5.60 -1.17 -7.26
CA PHE A 158 4.22 -0.67 -7.36
C PHE A 158 3.85 0.20 -6.17
N CYS A 159 3.16 -0.33 -5.18
CA CYS A 159 2.55 0.49 -4.13
C CYS A 159 3.57 1.34 -3.35
N VAL A 160 4.75 0.82 -3.06
CA VAL A 160 5.81 1.58 -2.39
C VAL A 160 6.32 2.71 -3.29
N ARG A 161 6.68 2.40 -4.54
CA ARG A 161 7.20 3.36 -5.51
C ARG A 161 6.20 4.47 -5.79
N TYR A 162 4.96 4.13 -6.16
CA TYR A 162 3.92 5.13 -6.48
C TYR A 162 3.57 6.01 -5.28
N SER A 163 3.58 5.44 -4.06
CA SER A 163 3.40 6.22 -2.84
C SER A 163 4.55 7.18 -2.60
N ALA A 164 5.80 6.75 -2.81
CA ALA A 164 6.96 7.61 -2.66
C ALA A 164 7.00 8.73 -3.71
N GLU A 165 6.64 8.44 -4.97
CA GLU A 165 6.54 9.45 -6.04
C GLU A 165 5.47 10.50 -5.74
N ASP A 166 4.31 10.11 -5.22
CA ASP A 166 3.23 11.02 -4.90
C ASP A 166 3.47 11.82 -3.60
N ALA A 167 4.23 11.25 -2.66
CA ALA A 167 4.63 11.97 -1.44
C ALA A 167 5.55 13.18 -1.72
N GLN A 168 6.20 13.23 -2.89
CA GLN A 168 7.09 14.33 -3.30
C GLN A 168 6.34 15.49 -3.98
N ARG A 169 5.07 15.34 -4.29
CA ARG A 169 4.22 16.32 -4.99
C ARG A 169 3.42 17.16 -4.01
#